data_67ceeb7b853bc678e10e35ae6ead4258
#
_entry.id   67ceeb7b853bc678e10e35ae6ead4258
#
_cell.length_a   1.000
_cell.length_b   1.000
_cell.length_c   1.000
_cell.angle_alpha   90.00
_cell.angle_beta   90.00
_cell.angle_gamma   90.00
#
_symmetry.space_group_name_H-M   'P 1'
#
loop_
_entity.id
_entity.type
_entity.pdbx_description
1 polymer ?
#
loop_
_entity_poly.entity_id
_entity_poly.type
_entity_poly.pdbx_seq_one_letter_code
_entity_poly.pdbx_strand_id
1 'polypeptide(L)'
;MRKPPLKPAARGQTGTKLLVAMTGKASAAKAAAGDAPVFAYIASLPQPQRSIAERVDALAANTLPNLQRAVKWGMAYYGVAGGWCFSSGAFVGHVKLMFIRGTEIKPEPPVTPIGMGKSTRGVDLASVDDLDEHQVASWMTQAAANPFVGGRKR
;
A
#
# COMPACT_ATOMS: atom_id res chain seq x y z
N MET A 1 6.26 16.93 19.87
CA MET A 1 6.49 17.30 19.65
C MET A 1 6.50 17.19 19.78
N ARG A 2 6.45 16.75 19.71
CA ARG A 2 6.56 16.87 19.50
C ARG A 2 6.39 16.62 19.31
N LYS A 3 6.19 16.49 19.19
CA LYS A 3 6.14 16.56 18.83
C LYS A 3 5.90 16.36 18.68
N PRO A 4 5.65 16.18 18.66
CA PRO A 4 5.61 16.32 18.31
C PRO A 4 5.38 16.17 18.23
N PRO A 5 5.11 15.93 17.95
CA PRO A 5 5.05 16.16 17.57
C PRO A 5 4.75 16.11 17.42
N LEU A 6 4.61 15.88 17.16
CA LEU A 6 4.51 16.24 16.76
C LEU A 6 4.14 16.35 16.60
N LYS A 7 3.81 16.06 16.14
CA LYS A 7 3.64 16.48 15.85
C LYS A 7 3.38 16.66 15.47
N PRO A 8 3.24 16.59 15.41
CA PRO A 8 3.19 17.04 14.97
C PRO A 8 2.96 17.20 14.68
N ALA A 9 2.71 17.18 14.20
CA ALA A 9 2.67 17.66 13.73
C ALA A 9 2.33 17.75 13.53
N ALA A 10 2.21 17.83 13.28
CA ALA A 10 2.12 18.24 12.94
C ALA A 10 1.89 18.44 12.88
N ARG A 11 1.96 18.64 12.58
CA ARG A 11 1.88 19.13 12.43
C ARG A 11 1.64 19.43 11.96
N GLY A 12 1.52 19.51 11.61
CA GLY A 12 1.34 19.93 11.18
C GLY A 12 1.17 20.06 10.68
N GLN A 13 1.49 20.32 10.03
CA GLN A 13 1.29 20.46 9.60
C GLN A 13 1.17 20.43 8.95
N THR A 14 1.25 20.35 8.58
CA THR A 14 1.05 20.16 7.81
C THR A 14 0.16 19.40 7.23
N GLY A 15 -0.17 19.07 6.57
CA GLY A 15 -0.98 18.26 5.85
C GLY A 15 -1.98 17.49 6.56
N THR A 16 -3.04 18.12 6.84
CA THR A 16 -4.20 17.48 7.42
C THR A 16 -4.69 16.34 6.53
N LYS A 17 -4.57 16.50 5.22
CA LYS A 17 -5.05 15.51 4.27
C LYS A 17 -4.31 14.18 4.38
N LEU A 18 -3.03 14.24 4.67
CA LEU A 18 -2.27 13.02 4.89
C LEU A 18 -2.79 12.26 6.09
N LEU A 19 -3.20 12.97 7.10
CA LEU A 19 -3.66 12.33 8.33
C LEU A 19 -4.92 11.53 8.13
N VAL A 20 -5.75 11.89 7.14
CA VAL A 20 -6.96 11.12 6.85
C VAL A 20 -6.64 9.69 6.48
N ALA A 21 -5.69 9.49 5.57
CA ALA A 21 -5.28 8.14 5.19
C ALA A 21 -4.62 7.42 6.36
N MET A 22 -3.83 8.14 7.12
CA MET A 22 -3.08 7.54 8.21
C MET A 22 -3.96 7.11 9.37
N THR A 23 -5.20 7.57 9.40
CA THR A 23 -6.15 7.15 10.45
C THR A 23 -7.08 6.04 9.97
N GLY A 24 -6.77 5.43 8.84
CA GLY A 24 -7.56 4.30 8.35
C GLY A 24 -8.64 4.68 7.37
N LYS A 25 -8.69 5.93 7.00
CA LYS A 25 -9.68 6.41 6.03
C LYS A 25 -8.99 6.69 4.71
N ALA A 26 -9.77 6.78 3.66
CA ALA A 26 -9.23 7.16 2.37
C ALA A 26 -8.55 8.52 2.48
N SER A 27 -7.43 8.67 1.82
CA SER A 27 -6.72 9.95 1.80
C SER A 27 -7.43 10.91 0.86
N ALA A 28 -6.94 12.15 0.82
CA ALA A 28 -7.43 13.14 -0.13
C ALA A 28 -6.90 12.90 -1.55
N ALA A 29 -6.01 11.93 -1.73
CA ALA A 29 -5.47 11.65 -3.05
C ALA A 29 -6.57 11.15 -3.96
N LYS A 30 -6.70 11.78 -5.11
CA LYS A 30 -7.74 11.39 -6.06
C LYS A 30 -7.36 10.14 -6.80
N ALA A 31 -8.35 9.32 -7.11
CA ALA A 31 -8.13 8.14 -7.93
C ALA A 31 -7.56 8.56 -9.29
N ALA A 32 -6.48 7.92 -9.70
CA ALA A 32 -5.83 8.24 -10.95
C ALA A 32 -4.96 7.07 -11.36
N ALA A 33 -5.02 6.72 -12.64
CA ALA A 33 -4.22 5.63 -13.18
C ALA A 33 -2.83 6.12 -13.54
N GLY A 34 -1.86 5.21 -13.45
CA GLY A 34 -0.51 5.45 -13.92
C GLY A 34 0.51 5.61 -12.81
N ASP A 35 1.76 5.69 -13.22
CA ASP A 35 2.89 5.75 -12.29
C ASP A 35 2.99 7.09 -11.58
N ALA A 36 2.79 8.19 -12.29
CA ALA A 36 3.02 9.51 -11.71
C ALA A 36 2.16 9.81 -10.49
N PRO A 37 0.85 9.49 -10.50
CA PRO A 37 0.04 9.71 -9.30
C PRO A 37 0.51 8.91 -8.10
N VAL A 38 0.99 7.68 -8.31
CA VAL A 38 1.49 6.85 -7.22
C VAL A 38 2.78 7.42 -6.67
N PHE A 39 3.69 7.85 -7.54
CA PHE A 39 4.94 8.47 -7.09
C PHE A 39 4.66 9.75 -6.30
N ALA A 40 3.69 10.54 -6.75
CA ALA A 40 3.31 11.76 -6.02
C ALA A 40 2.71 11.43 -4.65
N TYR A 41 1.87 10.40 -4.59
CA TYR A 41 1.30 9.95 -3.34
C TYR A 41 2.41 9.55 -2.36
N ILE A 42 3.34 8.72 -2.81
CA ILE A 42 4.43 8.25 -1.95
C ILE A 42 5.29 9.43 -1.48
N ALA A 43 5.61 10.35 -2.39
CA ALA A 43 6.45 11.50 -2.04
C ALA A 43 5.80 12.41 -1.01
N SER A 44 4.47 12.38 -0.91
CA SER A 44 3.73 13.21 0.05
C SER A 44 3.69 12.63 1.45
N LEU A 45 4.13 11.39 1.65
CA LEU A 45 3.99 10.73 2.93
C LEU A 45 5.05 11.18 3.93
N PRO A 46 4.71 11.23 5.21
CA PRO A 46 5.72 11.48 6.24
C PRO A 46 6.58 10.24 6.45
N GLN A 47 7.65 10.40 7.20
CA GLN A 47 8.45 9.25 7.62
C GLN A 47 7.85 8.65 8.89
N PRO A 48 7.97 7.34 9.11
CA PRO A 48 8.71 6.36 8.28
C PRO A 48 7.92 5.83 7.08
N GLN A 49 6.67 6.21 6.94
CA GLN A 49 5.79 5.67 5.91
C GLN A 49 6.36 5.86 4.50
N ARG A 50 6.95 7.03 4.23
CA ARG A 50 7.48 7.29 2.89
C ARG A 50 8.59 6.30 2.52
N SER A 51 9.55 6.08 3.41
CA SER A 51 10.63 5.14 3.12
C SER A 51 10.13 3.71 2.94
N ILE A 52 9.15 3.31 3.75
CA ILE A 52 8.56 1.99 3.62
C ILE A 52 7.86 1.87 2.27
N ALA A 53 7.05 2.86 1.92
CA ALA A 53 6.31 2.84 0.66
C ALA A 53 7.25 2.84 -0.54
N GLU A 54 8.35 3.57 -0.47
CA GLU A 54 9.36 3.58 -1.53
C GLU A 54 9.99 2.21 -1.71
N ARG A 55 10.29 1.53 -0.60
CA ARG A 55 10.89 0.20 -0.68
C ARG A 55 9.91 -0.83 -1.22
N VAL A 56 8.65 -0.75 -0.82
CA VAL A 56 7.62 -1.62 -1.38
C VAL A 56 7.48 -1.40 -2.88
N ASP A 57 7.45 -0.15 -3.30
CA ASP A 57 7.34 0.17 -4.73
C ASP A 57 8.53 -0.36 -5.52
N ALA A 58 9.73 -0.15 -5.02
CA ALA A 58 10.93 -0.64 -5.68
C ALA A 58 10.95 -2.16 -5.78
N LEU A 59 10.52 -2.83 -4.72
CA LEU A 59 10.45 -4.29 -4.73
C LEU A 59 9.45 -4.78 -5.75
N ALA A 60 8.29 -4.13 -5.82
CA ALA A 60 7.26 -4.49 -6.80
C ALA A 60 7.79 -4.32 -8.23
N ALA A 61 8.46 -3.21 -8.49
CA ALA A 61 9.00 -2.94 -9.82
C ALA A 61 10.09 -3.94 -10.20
N ASN A 62 10.90 -4.35 -9.25
CA ASN A 62 11.95 -5.35 -9.51
C ASN A 62 11.40 -6.75 -9.66
N THR A 63 10.28 -7.04 -9.03
CA THR A 63 9.72 -8.40 -9.02
C THR A 63 8.79 -8.66 -10.19
N LEU A 64 8.01 -7.67 -10.58
CA LEU A 64 6.94 -7.86 -11.56
C LEU A 64 7.21 -7.05 -12.82
N PRO A 65 7.50 -7.72 -13.96
CA PRO A 65 7.59 -7.00 -15.22
C PRO A 65 6.20 -6.49 -15.60
N ASN A 66 6.15 -5.38 -16.29
CA ASN A 66 4.89 -4.77 -16.74
C ASN A 66 3.97 -4.37 -15.59
N LEU A 67 4.57 -3.99 -14.48
CA LEU A 67 3.83 -3.53 -13.32
C LEU A 67 2.94 -2.34 -13.68
N GLN A 68 1.69 -2.39 -13.25
CA GLN A 68 0.75 -1.28 -13.39
C GLN A 68 0.50 -0.64 -12.04
N ARG A 69 0.37 0.67 -12.03
CA ARG A 69 0.15 1.44 -10.81
C ARG A 69 -1.08 2.31 -10.95
N ALA A 70 -1.77 2.54 -9.84
CA ALA A 70 -2.86 3.51 -9.77
C ALA A 70 -3.05 3.96 -8.34
N VAL A 71 -3.60 5.16 -8.17
CA VAL A 71 -4.12 5.56 -6.86
C VAL A 71 -5.60 5.23 -6.85
N LYS A 72 -6.02 4.46 -5.84
CA LYS A 72 -7.41 4.08 -5.64
C LYS A 72 -7.70 4.14 -4.15
N TRP A 73 -8.83 4.71 -3.79
CA TRP A 73 -9.24 4.84 -2.39
C TRP A 73 -8.13 5.43 -1.49
N GLY A 74 -7.37 6.38 -2.05
CA GLY A 74 -6.35 7.08 -1.30
C GLY A 74 -5.10 6.29 -1.02
N MET A 75 -4.84 5.21 -1.78
CA MET A 75 -3.68 4.34 -1.58
C MET A 75 -3.07 3.99 -2.92
N ALA A 76 -1.83 3.49 -2.87
CA ALA A 76 -1.17 2.98 -4.06
C ALA A 76 -1.64 1.56 -4.34
N TYR A 77 -2.10 1.31 -5.56
CA TYR A 77 -2.49 -0.02 -6.02
C TYR A 77 -1.53 -0.50 -7.09
N TYR A 78 -1.26 -1.79 -7.07
CA TYR A 78 -0.30 -2.43 -7.96
C TYR A 78 -0.95 -3.64 -8.63
N GLY A 79 -0.73 -3.78 -9.93
CA GLY A 79 -1.33 -4.88 -10.67
C GLY A 79 -0.58 -5.24 -11.92
N VAL A 80 -1.11 -6.22 -12.62
CA VAL A 80 -0.58 -6.69 -13.91
C VAL A 80 -1.76 -7.16 -14.76
N ALA A 81 -1.57 -7.15 -16.07
CA ALA A 81 -2.53 -7.76 -17.00
C ALA A 81 -3.98 -7.25 -16.82
N GLY A 82 -4.11 -5.99 -16.51
CA GLY A 82 -5.45 -5.39 -16.37
C GLY A 82 -6.15 -5.68 -15.08
N GLY A 83 -5.51 -6.37 -14.14
CA GLY A 83 -6.08 -6.65 -12.83
C GLY A 83 -5.23 -6.06 -11.71
N TRP A 84 -5.71 -6.16 -10.49
CA TRP A 84 -5.02 -5.60 -9.34
C TRP A 84 -4.61 -6.70 -8.38
N CYS A 85 -3.47 -6.54 -7.74
CA CYS A 85 -2.86 -7.60 -6.95
C CYS A 85 -2.69 -7.21 -5.49
N PHE A 86 -2.23 -6.00 -5.22
CA PHE A 86 -2.00 -5.58 -3.85
C PHE A 86 -2.00 -4.06 -3.76
N SER A 87 -2.07 -3.58 -2.52
CA SER A 87 -2.09 -2.15 -2.23
C SER A 87 -1.11 -1.82 -1.12
N SER A 88 -0.65 -0.58 -1.12
CA SER A 88 0.24 -0.04 -0.10
C SER A 88 -0.39 1.26 0.38
N GLY A 89 -0.85 1.27 1.62
CA GLY A 89 -1.51 2.43 2.19
C GLY A 89 -0.86 2.86 3.48
N ALA A 90 -0.68 4.18 3.66
CA ALA A 90 -0.06 4.73 4.85
C ALA A 90 -1.10 5.02 5.92
N PHE A 91 -0.81 4.58 7.13
CA PHE A 91 -1.63 4.80 8.30
C PHE A 91 -0.75 5.38 9.40
N VAL A 92 -1.36 5.75 10.51
CA VAL A 92 -0.57 6.26 11.63
C VAL A 92 0.42 5.18 12.07
N GLY A 93 1.69 5.49 11.98
CA GLY A 93 2.76 4.62 12.48
C GLY A 93 3.15 3.46 11.59
N HIS A 94 2.47 3.24 10.45
CA HIS A 94 2.81 2.06 9.64
C HIS A 94 2.28 2.18 8.21
N VAL A 95 2.71 1.24 7.39
CA VAL A 95 2.16 1.03 6.05
C VAL A 95 1.48 -0.34 6.05
N LYS A 96 0.27 -0.41 5.50
CA LYS A 96 -0.41 -1.68 5.28
C LYS A 96 -0.14 -2.14 3.87
N LEU A 97 0.50 -3.29 3.74
CA LEU A 97 0.73 -3.94 2.46
C LEU A 97 -0.26 -5.09 2.39
N MET A 98 -1.27 -4.97 1.54
CA MET A 98 -2.39 -5.91 1.51
C MET A 98 -2.53 -6.55 0.14
N PHE A 99 -2.68 -7.87 0.12
CA PHE A 99 -2.86 -8.65 -1.10
C PHE A 99 -4.34 -8.98 -1.24
N ILE A 100 -4.92 -8.61 -2.38
CA ILE A 100 -6.38 -8.71 -2.58
C ILE A 100 -6.86 -10.15 -2.45
N ARG A 101 -6.11 -11.11 -3.00
CA ARG A 101 -6.43 -12.53 -2.85
C ARG A 101 -5.47 -13.17 -1.86
N GLY A 102 -5.28 -12.52 -0.73
CA GLY A 102 -4.29 -12.94 0.27
C GLY A 102 -4.54 -14.32 0.84
N THR A 103 -5.80 -14.76 0.89
CA THR A 103 -6.11 -16.11 1.39
C THR A 103 -5.66 -17.22 0.43
N GLU A 104 -5.27 -16.85 -0.80
CA GLU A 104 -4.88 -17.82 -1.81
C GLU A 104 -3.38 -17.95 -1.99
N ILE A 105 -2.59 -17.16 -1.26
CA ILE A 105 -1.13 -17.20 -1.40
C ILE A 105 -0.50 -17.86 -0.17
N LYS A 106 0.73 -18.34 -0.35
CA LYS A 106 1.41 -19.16 0.67
C LYS A 106 2.76 -18.57 1.05
N PRO A 107 3.07 -18.52 2.34
CA PRO A 107 2.15 -18.72 3.45
C PRO A 107 1.14 -17.59 3.49
N GLU A 108 -0.04 -17.84 4.04
CA GLU A 108 -1.06 -16.78 4.09
C GLU A 108 -0.54 -15.61 4.93
N PRO A 109 -0.57 -14.38 4.39
CA PRO A 109 -0.14 -13.22 5.18
C PRO A 109 -1.00 -13.07 6.42
N PRO A 110 -0.41 -12.64 7.54
CA PRO A 110 -1.07 -12.76 8.84
C PRO A 110 -2.15 -11.73 9.19
N VAL A 111 -2.14 -10.58 8.53
CA VAL A 111 -3.06 -9.51 8.93
C VAL A 111 -4.32 -9.52 8.08
N THR A 112 -5.48 -9.48 8.75
CA THR A 112 -6.78 -9.37 8.09
C THR A 112 -7.26 -7.93 8.26
N PRO A 113 -7.27 -7.12 7.21
CA PRO A 113 -7.67 -5.72 7.35
C PRO A 113 -9.18 -5.59 7.49
N ILE A 114 -9.60 -4.58 8.22
CA ILE A 114 -11.01 -4.31 8.40
C ILE A 114 -11.53 -3.57 7.17
N GLY A 115 -12.65 -4.05 6.62
CA GLY A 115 -13.32 -3.35 5.54
C GLY A 115 -12.73 -3.53 4.16
N MET A 116 -11.83 -4.49 3.99
CA MET A 116 -11.20 -4.71 2.69
C MET A 116 -11.57 -6.06 2.06
N GLY A 117 -12.70 -6.62 2.46
CA GLY A 117 -13.19 -7.85 1.87
C GLY A 117 -12.69 -9.10 2.58
N LYS A 118 -13.25 -10.24 2.18
CA LYS A 118 -12.98 -11.49 2.87
C LYS A 118 -11.65 -12.12 2.54
N SER A 119 -11.15 -11.84 1.35
CA SER A 119 -9.95 -12.53 0.85
C SER A 119 -8.66 -11.75 1.06
N THR A 120 -8.75 -10.50 1.49
CA THR A 120 -7.57 -9.66 1.61
C THR A 120 -6.78 -10.02 2.87
N ARG A 121 -5.48 -10.21 2.70
CA ARG A 121 -4.54 -10.48 3.80
C ARG A 121 -3.25 -9.76 3.52
N GLY A 122 -2.55 -9.40 4.55
CA GLY A 122 -1.28 -8.72 4.34
C GLY A 122 -0.45 -8.58 5.59
N VAL A 123 0.37 -7.53 5.61
CA VAL A 123 1.26 -7.24 6.74
C VAL A 123 1.24 -5.75 7.03
N ASP A 124 1.51 -5.41 8.28
CA ASP A 124 1.71 -4.04 8.71
C ASP A 124 3.22 -3.82 8.88
N LEU A 125 3.72 -2.75 8.29
CA LEU A 125 5.14 -2.45 8.28
C LEU A 125 5.37 -1.14 9.02
N ALA A 126 6.01 -1.22 10.17
CA ALA A 126 6.30 -0.03 10.99
C ALA A 126 7.66 0.58 10.68
N SER A 127 8.52 -0.18 10.00
CA SER A 127 9.83 0.31 9.56
C SER A 127 10.24 -0.45 8.32
N VAL A 128 11.26 0.05 7.62
CA VAL A 128 11.78 -0.68 6.46
C VAL A 128 12.34 -2.04 6.86
N ASP A 129 12.79 -2.19 8.08
CA ASP A 129 13.34 -3.46 8.55
C ASP A 129 12.26 -4.53 8.70
N ASP A 130 11.00 -4.13 8.80
CA ASP A 130 9.90 -5.10 8.87
C ASP A 130 9.61 -5.72 7.51
N LEU A 131 10.15 -5.17 6.44
CA LEU A 131 9.90 -5.66 5.10
C LEU A 131 10.83 -6.83 4.80
N ASP A 132 10.29 -8.03 4.87
CA ASP A 132 11.01 -9.25 4.47
C ASP A 132 10.91 -9.33 2.95
N GLU A 133 11.92 -8.80 2.27
CA GLU A 133 11.85 -8.65 0.81
C GLU A 133 11.72 -9.98 0.09
N HIS A 134 12.38 -11.01 0.58
CA HIS A 134 12.29 -12.33 -0.05
C HIS A 134 10.87 -12.89 0.04
N GLN A 135 10.28 -12.84 1.23
CA GLN A 135 8.91 -13.33 1.42
C GLN A 135 7.90 -12.49 0.64
N VAL A 136 8.06 -11.17 0.70
CA VAL A 136 7.11 -10.28 0.04
C VAL A 136 7.19 -10.41 -1.48
N ALA A 137 8.40 -10.57 -2.03
CA ALA A 137 8.55 -10.81 -3.47
C ALA A 137 7.86 -12.10 -3.88
N SER A 138 7.94 -13.16 -3.06
CA SER A 138 7.22 -14.39 -3.33
C SER A 138 5.71 -14.16 -3.35
N TRP A 139 5.20 -13.43 -2.38
CA TRP A 139 3.77 -13.10 -2.35
C TRP A 139 3.36 -12.29 -3.57
N MET A 140 4.18 -11.31 -3.98
CA MET A 140 3.88 -10.50 -5.16
C MET A 140 3.82 -11.37 -6.41
N THR A 141 4.74 -12.30 -6.56
CA THR A 141 4.77 -13.20 -7.70
C THR A 141 3.53 -14.09 -7.73
N GLN A 142 3.14 -14.63 -6.59
CA GLN A 142 1.94 -15.44 -6.51
C GLN A 142 0.69 -14.63 -6.83
N ALA A 143 0.62 -13.41 -6.31
CA ALA A 143 -0.52 -12.54 -6.55
C ALA A 143 -0.63 -12.19 -8.04
N ALA A 144 0.50 -11.97 -8.70
CA ALA A 144 0.50 -11.62 -10.12
C ALA A 144 0.03 -12.78 -11.00
N ALA A 145 0.13 -14.01 -10.52
CA ALA A 145 -0.37 -15.17 -11.26
C ALA A 145 -1.89 -15.23 -11.28
N ASN A 146 -2.57 -14.49 -10.40
CA ASN A 146 -4.02 -14.52 -10.31
C ASN A 146 -4.54 -13.12 -9.92
N PRO A 147 -4.39 -12.12 -10.78
CA PRO A 147 -4.83 -10.76 -10.45
C PRO A 147 -6.35 -10.68 -10.32
N PHE A 148 -6.79 -9.78 -9.47
CA PHE A 148 -8.21 -9.55 -9.26
C PHE A 148 -8.70 -8.54 -10.28
N VAL A 149 -9.62 -8.95 -11.12
CA VAL A 149 -10.20 -8.09 -12.14
C VAL A 149 -11.44 -7.42 -11.58
N GLY A 150 -11.41 -7.10 -10.37
CA GLY A 150 -12.45 -6.72 -9.62
C GLY A 150 -13.44 -5.88 -9.90
N GLY A 151 -14.34 -5.87 -9.14
CA GLY A 151 -15.45 -5.08 -9.23
C GLY A 151 -16.38 -5.49 -10.28
N ARG A 152 -16.02 -6.24 -11.24
CA ARG A 152 -16.87 -6.46 -12.23
C ARG A 152 -17.63 -7.57 -11.98
N LYS A 153 -18.54 -7.53 -12.08
CA LYS A 153 -19.24 -8.50 -11.79
C LYS A 153 -19.38 -9.22 -12.77
N ARG A 154 -19.31 -9.88 -12.94
CA ARG A 154 -19.36 -10.62 -13.86
C ARG A 154 -20.13 -11.43 -13.87
#